data_e8030bab6e6403eb7ce84aa4cc39c502
#
_entry.id   e8030bab6e6403eb7ce84aa4cc39c502
#
_cell.length_a   1.000
_cell.length_b   1.000
_cell.length_c   1.000
_cell.angle_alpha   90.00
_cell.angle_beta   90.00
_cell.angle_gamma   90.00
#
_symmetry.space_group_name_H-M   'P 1'
#
loop_
_entity.id
_entity.type
_entity.pdbx_description
1 polymer ?
#
loop_
_entity_poly.entity_id
_entity_poly.type
_entity_poly.pdbx_seq_one_letter_code
_entity_poly.pdbx_strand_id
1 'polypeptide(L)'
;MRPLILVTNDDGLHSPGLLAAAESVSDLGDLLIVAPATQQTSMSRAFVTGDDIGAIERHDLRVAGRTVAAYSVVGSPVVAVTHALLELADRPPDLCLSGINYGENVGGALGVSCTVSAALEAEAHGVPGIAASVQVDVASWRKFDDLDWSAARHFTRALARQVLADGLPSDVAVLNANIPRDATPNTEIRRTVQSRQPYYVHSLPEGTRVPTDPLRLRIAATVDADQLEANSDIRAIVCDGVVSVTPLSWSMTAHTDWQPRAEYLDDGAPRSTR
;
A
#
# COMPACT_ATOMS: atom_id res chain seq x y z
N MET A 1 27.25 5.65 -8.14
CA MET A 1 26.54 4.39 -8.40
C MET A 1 25.09 4.77 -8.72
N ARG A 2 24.42 4.09 -9.64
CA ARG A 2 22.99 4.38 -9.88
C ARG A 2 22.18 3.92 -8.65
N PRO A 3 21.07 4.60 -8.28
CA PRO A 3 20.20 4.11 -7.23
C PRO A 3 19.70 2.68 -7.53
N LEU A 4 19.50 1.86 -6.50
CA LEU A 4 18.79 0.59 -6.58
C LEU A 4 17.36 0.80 -6.11
N ILE A 5 16.37 0.45 -6.92
CA ILE A 5 14.96 0.64 -6.63
C ILE A 5 14.30 -0.73 -6.52
N LEU A 6 13.82 -1.07 -5.33
CA LEU A 6 12.94 -2.21 -5.13
C LEU A 6 11.53 -1.86 -5.62
N VAL A 7 11.01 -2.65 -6.55
CA VAL A 7 9.63 -2.52 -7.04
C VAL A 7 8.85 -3.76 -6.64
N THR A 8 7.75 -3.55 -5.93
CA THR A 8 6.87 -4.62 -5.42
C THR A 8 5.39 -4.22 -5.54
N ASN A 9 4.48 -5.11 -5.22
CA ASN A 9 3.03 -4.86 -5.12
C ASN A 9 2.34 -5.99 -4.33
N ASP A 10 1.01 -5.97 -4.31
CA ASP A 10 0.16 -7.05 -3.79
C ASP A 10 -0.73 -7.71 -4.85
N ASP A 11 -0.76 -7.16 -6.06
CA ASP A 11 -1.52 -7.71 -7.20
C ASP A 11 -0.81 -8.88 -7.89
N GLY A 12 0.46 -9.11 -7.56
CA GLY A 12 1.29 -10.18 -8.12
C GLY A 12 2.20 -9.74 -9.26
N LEU A 13 3.20 -10.59 -9.57
CA LEU A 13 4.30 -10.26 -10.48
C LEU A 13 3.85 -9.85 -11.90
N HIS A 14 2.75 -10.39 -12.39
CA HIS A 14 2.28 -10.14 -13.75
C HIS A 14 1.18 -9.07 -13.82
N SER A 15 0.92 -8.33 -12.74
CA SER A 15 -0.08 -7.27 -12.78
C SER A 15 0.38 -6.10 -13.65
N PRO A 16 -0.54 -5.48 -14.42
CA PRO A 16 -0.21 -4.30 -15.22
C PRO A 16 0.28 -3.12 -14.38
N GLY A 17 -0.21 -3.01 -13.13
CA GLY A 17 0.21 -1.97 -12.19
C GLY A 17 1.67 -2.10 -11.75
N LEU A 18 2.17 -3.33 -11.52
CA LEU A 18 3.60 -3.55 -11.24
C LEU A 18 4.47 -3.14 -12.42
N LEU A 19 4.05 -3.50 -13.63
CA LEU A 19 4.76 -3.08 -14.83
C LEU A 19 4.78 -1.56 -14.96
N ALA A 20 3.66 -0.89 -14.74
CA ALA A 20 3.57 0.57 -14.76
C ALA A 20 4.47 1.22 -13.70
N ALA A 21 4.54 0.65 -12.48
CA ALA A 21 5.47 1.08 -11.43
C ALA A 21 6.93 0.96 -11.88
N ALA A 22 7.32 -0.22 -12.38
CA ALA A 22 8.68 -0.46 -12.87
C ALA A 22 9.07 0.47 -14.02
N GLU A 23 8.16 0.69 -14.98
CA GLU A 23 8.38 1.61 -16.10
C GLU A 23 8.54 3.07 -15.62
N SER A 24 7.79 3.48 -14.58
CA SER A 24 7.84 4.86 -14.07
C SER A 24 9.22 5.25 -13.52
N VAL A 25 10.00 4.28 -13.04
CA VAL A 25 11.29 4.52 -12.39
C VAL A 25 12.49 3.89 -13.13
N SER A 26 12.25 3.26 -14.28
CA SER A 26 13.26 2.45 -15.00
C SER A 26 14.50 3.20 -15.48
N ASP A 27 14.42 4.52 -15.62
CA ASP A 27 15.54 5.39 -15.98
C ASP A 27 16.16 6.10 -14.76
N LEU A 28 15.51 6.05 -13.59
CA LEU A 28 15.99 6.65 -12.35
C LEU A 28 17.04 5.78 -11.65
N GLY A 29 16.97 4.47 -11.79
CA GLY A 29 17.86 3.54 -11.09
C GLY A 29 17.93 2.16 -11.75
N ASP A 30 18.68 1.26 -11.10
CA ASP A 30 18.65 -0.16 -11.36
C ASP A 30 17.43 -0.76 -10.63
N LEU A 31 16.76 -1.73 -11.25
CA LEU A 31 15.53 -2.29 -10.71
C LEU A 31 15.79 -3.66 -10.08
N LEU A 32 15.30 -3.84 -8.86
CA LEU A 32 15.06 -5.13 -8.23
C LEU A 32 13.53 -5.33 -8.15
N ILE A 33 12.96 -6.19 -8.99
CA ILE A 33 11.53 -6.43 -9.06
C ILE A 33 11.22 -7.72 -8.30
N VAL A 34 10.49 -7.61 -7.19
CA VAL A 34 10.10 -8.76 -6.36
C VAL A 34 8.65 -8.57 -5.91
N ALA A 35 7.79 -9.53 -6.23
CA ALA A 35 6.37 -9.43 -5.93
C ALA A 35 5.79 -10.80 -5.53
N PRO A 36 4.63 -10.86 -4.88
CA PRO A 36 3.93 -12.11 -4.63
C PRO A 36 3.66 -12.89 -5.92
N ALA A 37 3.71 -14.21 -5.82
CA ALA A 37 3.39 -15.10 -6.94
C ALA A 37 1.92 -15.00 -7.36
N THR A 38 1.03 -14.64 -6.43
CA THR A 38 -0.42 -14.46 -6.65
C THR A 38 -0.93 -13.23 -5.92
N GLN A 39 -2.07 -12.69 -6.35
CA GLN A 39 -2.70 -11.54 -5.71
C GLN A 39 -3.02 -11.79 -4.23
N GLN A 40 -2.67 -10.83 -3.36
CA GLN A 40 -2.72 -10.90 -1.90
C GLN A 40 -3.55 -9.76 -1.27
N THR A 41 -4.65 -9.37 -1.91
CA THR A 41 -5.49 -8.24 -1.50
C THR A 41 -5.97 -8.38 -0.04
N SER A 42 -5.87 -7.28 0.74
CA SER A 42 -6.36 -7.16 2.13
C SER A 42 -5.64 -8.05 3.15
N MET A 43 -4.42 -8.49 2.88
CA MET A 43 -3.59 -9.27 3.82
C MET A 43 -2.85 -8.39 4.84
N SER A 44 -2.90 -7.06 4.69
CA SER A 44 -2.16 -6.14 5.56
C SER A 44 -0.66 -6.48 5.63
N ARG A 45 -0.04 -6.34 6.80
CA ARG A 45 1.38 -6.68 7.06
C ARG A 45 1.51 -8.11 7.63
N ALA A 46 0.81 -9.08 7.05
CA ALA A 46 0.82 -10.45 7.53
C ALA A 46 2.09 -11.20 7.09
N PHE A 47 2.83 -11.76 8.06
CA PHE A 47 3.80 -12.81 7.80
C PHE A 47 3.04 -14.14 7.81
N VAL A 48 2.67 -14.61 6.61
CA VAL A 48 1.98 -15.90 6.45
C VAL A 48 2.94 -17.05 6.65
N THR A 49 2.42 -18.20 7.09
CA THR A 49 3.19 -19.44 7.31
C THR A 49 2.63 -20.58 6.44
N GLY A 50 3.48 -21.49 6.05
CA GLY A 50 3.14 -22.65 5.22
C GLY A 50 4.41 -23.25 4.62
N ASP A 51 4.35 -24.49 4.16
CA ASP A 51 5.52 -25.25 3.71
C ASP A 51 6.19 -24.62 2.47
N ASP A 52 5.40 -23.95 1.60
CA ASP A 52 5.89 -23.32 0.36
C ASP A 52 6.16 -21.81 0.52
N ILE A 53 5.89 -21.23 1.69
CA ILE A 53 6.08 -19.79 1.91
C ILE A 53 7.57 -19.44 1.81
N GLY A 54 7.87 -18.40 1.04
CA GLY A 54 9.23 -17.98 0.73
C GLY A 54 9.84 -18.67 -0.49
N ALA A 55 9.11 -19.59 -1.17
CA ALA A 55 9.59 -20.12 -2.44
C ALA A 55 9.70 -19.02 -3.49
N ILE A 56 10.86 -18.93 -4.13
CA ILE A 56 11.22 -17.89 -5.10
C ILE A 56 11.35 -18.49 -6.49
N GLU A 57 10.74 -17.83 -7.47
CA GLU A 57 10.93 -18.14 -8.89
C GLU A 57 11.43 -16.91 -9.65
N ARG A 58 12.46 -17.10 -10.50
CA ARG A 58 13.01 -16.04 -11.34
C ARG A 58 12.28 -15.97 -12.68
N HIS A 59 11.97 -14.76 -13.10
CA HIS A 59 11.30 -14.43 -14.36
C HIS A 59 12.09 -13.35 -15.12
N ASP A 60 11.78 -13.18 -16.41
CA ASP A 60 12.27 -12.10 -17.24
C ASP A 60 11.08 -11.23 -17.68
N LEU A 61 11.03 -9.97 -17.21
CA LEU A 61 10.00 -9.02 -17.57
C LEU A 61 10.50 -8.01 -18.61
N ARG A 62 9.59 -7.56 -19.51
CA ARG A 62 9.87 -6.48 -20.45
C ARG A 62 9.45 -5.15 -19.82
N VAL A 63 10.41 -4.32 -19.42
CA VAL A 63 10.20 -3.02 -18.79
C VAL A 63 10.81 -1.93 -19.67
N ALA A 64 10.00 -1.01 -20.17
CA ALA A 64 10.45 0.08 -21.06
C ALA A 64 11.35 -0.41 -22.21
N GLY A 65 10.96 -1.52 -22.83
CA GLY A 65 11.70 -2.11 -23.98
C GLY A 65 12.92 -2.94 -23.60
N ARG A 66 13.31 -3.04 -22.34
CA ARG A 66 14.46 -3.84 -21.85
C ARG A 66 13.96 -5.09 -21.12
N THR A 67 14.76 -6.16 -21.17
CA THR A 67 14.53 -7.34 -20.32
C THR A 67 15.16 -7.10 -18.95
N VAL A 68 14.36 -7.25 -17.89
CA VAL A 68 14.77 -7.07 -16.50
C VAL A 68 14.45 -8.35 -15.74
N ALA A 69 15.41 -8.84 -14.94
CA ALA A 69 15.15 -9.97 -14.04
C ALA A 69 14.15 -9.56 -12.96
N ALA A 70 13.20 -10.44 -12.69
CA ALA A 70 12.15 -10.25 -11.68
C ALA A 70 11.93 -11.55 -10.93
N TYR A 71 11.38 -11.46 -9.72
CA TYR A 71 11.20 -12.61 -8.85
C TYR A 71 9.78 -12.65 -8.31
N SER A 72 9.12 -13.80 -8.41
CA SER A 72 7.90 -14.07 -7.66
C SER A 72 8.22 -14.81 -6.38
N VAL A 73 7.52 -14.46 -5.31
CA VAL A 73 7.67 -15.09 -3.98
C VAL A 73 6.32 -15.64 -3.55
N VAL A 74 6.28 -16.88 -3.13
CA VAL A 74 5.07 -17.45 -2.52
C VAL A 74 4.92 -16.85 -1.13
N GLY A 75 3.87 -16.05 -0.93
CA GLY A 75 3.62 -15.39 0.35
C GLY A 75 2.95 -14.02 0.19
N SER A 76 2.86 -13.30 1.29
CA SER A 76 2.35 -11.93 1.31
C SER A 76 3.37 -10.94 0.72
N PRO A 77 2.96 -9.70 0.37
CA PRO A 77 3.88 -8.66 -0.06
C PRO A 77 5.01 -8.37 0.94
N VAL A 78 4.72 -8.47 2.23
CA VAL A 78 5.71 -8.31 3.30
C VAL A 78 6.78 -9.42 3.23
N VAL A 79 6.37 -10.66 3.02
CA VAL A 79 7.30 -11.78 2.80
C VAL A 79 8.15 -11.53 1.56
N ALA A 80 7.54 -11.07 0.46
CA ALA A 80 8.26 -10.76 -0.78
C ALA A 80 9.32 -9.65 -0.57
N VAL A 81 8.95 -8.57 0.14
CA VAL A 81 9.89 -7.48 0.47
C VAL A 81 11.02 -7.98 1.37
N THR A 82 10.70 -8.79 2.37
CA THR A 82 11.72 -9.35 3.28
C THR A 82 12.73 -10.21 2.52
N HIS A 83 12.28 -11.10 1.62
CA HIS A 83 13.19 -11.86 0.74
C HIS A 83 13.96 -10.96 -0.22
N ALA A 84 13.32 -9.92 -0.76
CA ALA A 84 14.02 -8.96 -1.62
C ALA A 84 15.21 -8.31 -0.90
N LEU A 85 15.02 -7.89 0.36
CA LEU A 85 16.03 -7.16 1.12
C LEU A 85 17.11 -8.05 1.71
N LEU A 86 16.76 -9.26 2.17
CA LEU A 86 17.67 -10.14 2.90
C LEU A 86 18.40 -11.14 2.00
N GLU A 87 17.83 -11.48 0.84
CA GLU A 87 18.33 -12.57 0.01
C GLU A 87 18.67 -12.15 -1.43
N LEU A 88 17.86 -11.30 -2.06
CA LEU A 88 17.98 -11.00 -3.48
C LEU A 88 18.73 -9.70 -3.78
N ALA A 89 18.72 -8.73 -2.87
CA ALA A 89 19.42 -7.48 -3.04
C ALA A 89 20.93 -7.67 -2.76
N ASP A 90 21.78 -7.26 -3.70
CA ASP A 90 23.24 -7.25 -3.53
C ASP A 90 23.72 -6.08 -2.65
N ARG A 91 22.88 -5.10 -2.42
CA ARG A 91 23.06 -3.94 -1.55
C ARG A 91 21.71 -3.38 -1.12
N PRO A 92 21.64 -2.60 -0.03
CA PRO A 92 20.38 -1.97 0.36
C PRO A 92 19.80 -1.12 -0.78
N PRO A 93 18.50 -1.28 -1.13
CA PRO A 93 17.84 -0.37 -2.06
C PRO A 93 17.80 1.06 -1.52
N ASP A 94 17.86 2.03 -2.43
CA ASP A 94 17.74 3.45 -2.11
C ASP A 94 16.28 3.91 -2.04
N LEU A 95 15.33 3.09 -2.55
CA LEU A 95 13.90 3.33 -2.55
C LEU A 95 13.14 2.00 -2.69
N CYS A 96 12.03 1.86 -1.97
CA CYS A 96 11.00 0.87 -2.24
C CYS A 96 9.77 1.54 -2.84
N LEU A 97 9.38 1.11 -4.03
CA LEU A 97 8.14 1.48 -4.69
C LEU A 97 7.17 0.30 -4.65
N SER A 98 6.12 0.41 -3.85
CA SER A 98 5.03 -0.57 -3.76
C SER A 98 3.82 -0.10 -4.57
N GLY A 99 3.43 -0.87 -5.55
CA GLY A 99 2.28 -0.60 -6.45
C GLY A 99 2.66 -0.76 -7.93
N ILE A 100 1.96 -0.09 -8.85
CA ILE A 100 0.77 0.78 -8.64
C ILE A 100 -0.45 -0.12 -8.43
N ASN A 101 -1.09 0.01 -7.28
CA ASN A 101 -2.22 -0.82 -6.87
C ASN A 101 -3.50 -0.49 -7.65
N TYR A 102 -4.29 -1.51 -7.97
CA TYR A 102 -5.68 -1.37 -8.43
C TYR A 102 -6.61 -1.15 -7.25
N GLY A 103 -6.96 0.09 -7.00
CA GLY A 103 -7.79 0.54 -5.90
C GLY A 103 -7.02 1.44 -4.94
N GLU A 104 -7.64 2.55 -4.61
CA GLU A 104 -7.10 3.54 -3.69
C GLU A 104 -6.99 3.00 -2.27
N ASN A 105 -5.93 3.40 -1.58
CA ASN A 105 -5.67 3.09 -0.19
C ASN A 105 -5.81 4.37 0.64
N VAL A 106 -7.02 4.64 1.16
CA VAL A 106 -7.37 5.88 1.86
C VAL A 106 -8.14 5.62 3.15
N GLY A 107 -8.14 6.59 4.06
CA GLY A 107 -8.87 6.56 5.31
C GLY A 107 -8.64 5.30 6.13
N GLY A 108 -9.73 4.70 6.64
CA GLY A 108 -9.67 3.47 7.44
C GLY A 108 -9.15 2.25 6.70
N ALA A 109 -9.13 2.26 5.35
CA ALA A 109 -8.63 1.14 4.54
C ALA A 109 -7.10 0.97 4.64
N LEU A 110 -6.36 1.98 5.09
CA LEU A 110 -4.91 1.86 5.31
C LEU A 110 -4.54 0.72 6.24
N GLY A 111 -5.38 0.41 7.24
CA GLY A 111 -5.14 -0.67 8.20
C GLY A 111 -5.09 -2.08 7.58
N VAL A 112 -5.67 -2.28 6.39
CA VAL A 112 -5.67 -3.56 5.68
C VAL A 112 -4.90 -3.53 4.36
N SER A 113 -4.31 -2.38 4.01
CA SER A 113 -3.57 -2.20 2.76
C SER A 113 -2.28 -3.00 2.73
N CYS A 114 -2.16 -3.90 1.77
CA CYS A 114 -0.92 -4.62 1.49
C CYS A 114 0.11 -3.72 0.82
N THR A 115 -0.33 -2.81 -0.07
CA THR A 115 0.53 -1.87 -0.78
C THR A 115 1.29 -0.97 0.20
N VAL A 116 0.56 -0.38 1.17
CA VAL A 116 1.16 0.43 2.23
C VAL A 116 2.04 -0.41 3.14
N SER A 117 1.57 -1.61 3.50
CA SER A 117 2.31 -2.52 4.39
C SER A 117 3.64 -3.00 3.80
N ALA A 118 3.72 -3.23 2.49
CA ALA A 118 4.96 -3.58 1.81
C ALA A 118 5.98 -2.43 1.84
N ALA A 119 5.53 -1.20 1.63
CA ALA A 119 6.38 -0.02 1.73
C ALA A 119 6.85 0.22 3.18
N LEU A 120 5.98 0.02 4.18
CA LEU A 120 6.33 0.07 5.60
C LEU A 120 7.33 -1.03 5.99
N GLU A 121 7.22 -2.25 5.40
CA GLU A 121 8.20 -3.30 5.64
C GLU A 121 9.58 -2.91 5.15
N ALA A 122 9.68 -2.30 3.98
CA ALA A 122 10.97 -1.82 3.46
C ALA A 122 11.56 -0.74 4.38
N GLU A 123 10.73 0.17 4.89
CA GLU A 123 11.18 1.23 5.81
C GLU A 123 11.64 0.66 7.16
N ALA A 124 11.02 -0.40 7.67
CA ALA A 124 11.49 -1.10 8.87
C ALA A 124 12.93 -1.65 8.72
N HIS A 125 13.39 -1.82 7.48
CA HIS A 125 14.76 -2.19 7.11
C HIS A 125 15.62 -0.98 6.69
N GLY A 126 15.14 0.25 6.91
CA GLY A 126 15.85 1.49 6.58
C GLY A 126 15.77 1.92 5.12
N VAL A 127 14.85 1.35 4.33
CA VAL A 127 14.64 1.71 2.91
C VAL A 127 13.41 2.61 2.79
N PRO A 128 13.53 3.88 2.37
CA PRO A 128 12.39 4.79 2.25
C PRO A 128 11.34 4.24 1.28
N GLY A 129 10.06 4.40 1.63
CA GLY A 129 8.94 3.77 0.92
C GLY A 129 8.00 4.75 0.23
N ILE A 130 7.51 4.36 -0.97
CA ILE A 130 6.36 4.96 -1.63
C ILE A 130 5.34 3.85 -1.87
N ALA A 131 4.09 4.06 -1.43
CA ALA A 131 2.94 3.26 -1.78
C ALA A 131 2.11 4.03 -2.81
N ALA A 132 1.94 3.50 -4.01
CA ALA A 132 1.22 4.15 -5.10
C ALA A 132 -0.03 3.34 -5.49
N SER A 133 -1.15 4.04 -5.66
CA SER A 133 -2.44 3.42 -5.98
C SER A 133 -3.20 4.27 -7.01
N VAL A 134 -3.99 3.63 -7.86
CA VAL A 134 -4.92 4.31 -8.77
C VAL A 134 -6.35 3.96 -8.36
N GLN A 135 -7.22 4.96 -8.35
CA GLN A 135 -8.64 4.78 -8.06
C GLN A 135 -9.32 3.96 -9.17
N VAL A 136 -9.99 2.88 -8.77
CA VAL A 136 -10.78 2.05 -9.68
C VAL A 136 -12.05 1.56 -8.99
N ASP A 137 -13.02 1.12 -9.77
CA ASP A 137 -14.20 0.45 -9.22
C ASP A 137 -13.81 -0.85 -8.50
N VAL A 138 -14.46 -1.14 -7.38
CA VAL A 138 -14.24 -2.37 -6.61
C VAL A 138 -14.34 -3.64 -7.46
N ALA A 139 -15.22 -3.62 -8.49
CA ALA A 139 -15.38 -4.73 -9.42
C ALA A 139 -14.15 -5.00 -10.31
N SER A 140 -13.26 -4.02 -10.45
CA SER A 140 -12.05 -4.09 -11.28
C SER A 140 -10.83 -4.65 -10.54
N TRP A 141 -10.84 -4.72 -9.21
CA TRP A 141 -9.68 -5.13 -8.40
C TRP A 141 -9.05 -6.47 -8.77
N ARG A 142 -9.85 -7.39 -9.32
CA ARG A 142 -9.39 -8.74 -9.68
C ARG A 142 -9.41 -9.01 -11.17
N LYS A 143 -9.83 -8.05 -11.99
CA LYS A 143 -9.98 -8.22 -13.43
C LYS A 143 -8.87 -7.56 -14.22
N PHE A 144 -8.16 -6.60 -13.57
CA PHE A 144 -7.15 -5.77 -14.21
C PHE A 144 -7.66 -5.17 -15.51
N ASP A 145 -8.77 -4.42 -15.40
CA ASP A 145 -9.33 -3.68 -16.54
C ASP A 145 -8.25 -2.79 -17.16
N ASP A 146 -8.37 -2.56 -18.46
CA ASP A 146 -7.43 -1.70 -19.18
C ASP A 146 -7.51 -0.26 -18.65
N LEU A 147 -6.37 0.28 -18.20
CA LEU A 147 -6.25 1.61 -17.63
C LEU A 147 -5.20 2.43 -18.38
N ASP A 148 -5.45 3.74 -18.50
CA ASP A 148 -4.39 4.68 -18.87
C ASP A 148 -3.49 4.94 -17.66
N TRP A 149 -2.28 4.38 -17.70
CA TRP A 149 -1.28 4.53 -16.66
C TRP A 149 -0.48 5.83 -16.74
N SER A 150 -0.76 6.73 -17.70
CA SER A 150 0.05 7.92 -17.96
C SER A 150 0.16 8.84 -16.74
N ALA A 151 -0.96 9.18 -16.10
CA ALA A 151 -0.98 10.01 -14.90
C ALA A 151 -0.34 9.29 -13.72
N ALA A 152 -0.68 8.01 -13.49
CA ALA A 152 -0.14 7.25 -12.39
C ALA A 152 1.39 7.11 -12.48
N ARG A 153 1.93 6.83 -13.67
CA ARG A 153 3.39 6.82 -13.92
C ARG A 153 4.02 8.18 -13.71
N HIS A 154 3.36 9.26 -14.18
CA HIS A 154 3.88 10.62 -14.04
C HIS A 154 4.08 10.99 -12.57
N PHE A 155 3.05 10.84 -11.73
CA PHE A 155 3.12 11.22 -10.32
C PHE A 155 4.02 10.27 -9.50
N THR A 156 3.96 8.96 -9.76
CA THR A 156 4.86 8.00 -9.12
C THR A 156 6.32 8.32 -9.41
N ARG A 157 6.64 8.62 -10.67
CA ARG A 157 8.00 9.04 -11.06
C ARG A 157 8.43 10.33 -10.37
N ALA A 158 7.56 11.35 -10.32
CA ALA A 158 7.86 12.62 -9.68
C ALA A 158 8.20 12.45 -8.19
N LEU A 159 7.41 11.66 -7.47
CA LEU A 159 7.64 11.34 -6.07
C LEU A 159 8.92 10.51 -5.87
N ALA A 160 9.15 9.49 -6.71
CA ALA A 160 10.38 8.70 -6.65
C ALA A 160 11.65 9.56 -6.85
N ARG A 161 11.62 10.48 -7.82
CA ARG A 161 12.72 11.44 -8.03
C ARG A 161 12.97 12.32 -6.80
N GLN A 162 11.90 12.82 -6.18
CA GLN A 162 12.00 13.65 -4.99
C GLN A 162 12.61 12.85 -3.82
N VAL A 163 12.09 11.65 -3.54
CA VAL A 163 12.60 10.82 -2.44
C VAL A 163 14.06 10.41 -2.67
N LEU A 164 14.44 10.08 -3.90
CA LEU A 164 15.84 9.75 -4.24
C LEU A 164 16.79 10.95 -4.11
N ALA A 165 16.31 12.17 -4.32
CA ALA A 165 17.11 13.38 -4.23
C ALA A 165 17.19 13.93 -2.79
N ASP A 166 16.09 13.97 -2.08
CA ASP A 166 15.94 14.72 -0.82
C ASP A 166 15.78 13.81 0.41
N GLY A 167 15.48 12.50 0.21
CA GLY A 167 15.06 11.58 1.26
C GLY A 167 13.63 11.88 1.75
N LEU A 168 13.26 11.26 2.87
CA LEU A 168 12.03 11.55 3.60
C LEU A 168 12.35 12.25 4.93
N PRO A 169 11.46 13.14 5.43
CA PRO A 169 11.56 13.66 6.79
C PRO A 169 11.60 12.53 7.82
N SER A 170 12.28 12.72 8.92
CA SER A 170 12.55 11.67 9.93
C SER A 170 11.31 11.10 10.62
N ASP A 171 10.17 11.80 10.55
CA ASP A 171 8.87 11.36 11.07
C ASP A 171 7.97 10.73 9.99
N VAL A 172 8.44 10.65 8.75
CA VAL A 172 7.72 10.06 7.61
C VAL A 172 8.33 8.71 7.27
N ALA A 173 7.56 7.65 7.49
CA ALA A 173 7.94 6.29 7.12
C ALA A 173 7.68 6.01 5.63
N VAL A 174 6.51 6.42 5.12
CA VAL A 174 6.05 6.11 3.75
C VAL A 174 5.28 7.30 3.20
N LEU A 175 5.43 7.58 1.90
CA LEU A 175 4.49 8.40 1.15
C LEU A 175 3.40 7.52 0.54
N ASN A 176 2.15 7.71 0.97
CA ASN A 176 1.00 7.03 0.38
C ASN A 176 0.36 7.92 -0.67
N ALA A 177 0.53 7.58 -1.95
CA ALA A 177 0.05 8.33 -3.10
C ALA A 177 -1.17 7.64 -3.72
N ASN A 178 -2.26 8.38 -3.84
CA ASN A 178 -3.48 7.90 -4.50
C ASN A 178 -3.80 8.81 -5.67
N ILE A 179 -3.99 8.23 -6.84
CA ILE A 179 -4.21 8.92 -8.11
C ILE A 179 -5.67 8.72 -8.52
N PRO A 180 -6.46 9.80 -8.71
CA PRO A 180 -7.83 9.68 -9.21
C PRO A 180 -7.88 8.96 -10.56
N ARG A 181 -8.98 8.24 -10.82
CA ARG A 181 -9.18 7.48 -12.05
C ARG A 181 -9.01 8.32 -13.32
N ASP A 182 -9.56 9.53 -13.30
CA ASP A 182 -9.57 10.45 -14.44
C ASP A 182 -8.43 11.48 -14.39
N ALA A 183 -7.41 11.24 -13.57
CA ALA A 183 -6.26 12.13 -13.46
C ALA A 183 -5.46 12.16 -14.77
N THR A 184 -4.91 13.35 -15.04
CA THR A 184 -3.95 13.59 -16.10
C THR A 184 -2.62 14.06 -15.49
N PRO A 185 -1.51 14.09 -16.25
CA PRO A 185 -0.26 14.67 -15.75
C PRO A 185 -0.34 16.12 -15.25
N ASN A 186 -1.41 16.84 -15.58
CA ASN A 186 -1.67 18.21 -15.13
C ASN A 186 -2.61 18.30 -13.93
N THR A 187 -3.09 17.17 -13.40
CA THR A 187 -3.95 17.17 -12.21
C THR A 187 -3.17 17.70 -11.01
N GLU A 188 -3.85 18.50 -10.17
CA GLU A 188 -3.26 19.01 -8.92
C GLU A 188 -2.78 17.86 -8.05
N ILE A 189 -1.61 18.02 -7.41
CA ILE A 189 -1.10 17.14 -6.38
C ILE A 189 -1.19 17.84 -5.02
N ARG A 190 -1.72 17.16 -4.01
CA ARG A 190 -1.98 17.75 -2.70
C ARG A 190 -1.42 16.87 -1.58
N ARG A 191 -0.73 17.51 -0.61
CA ARG A 191 -0.43 16.89 0.67
C ARG A 191 -1.72 16.75 1.46
N THR A 192 -2.01 15.53 1.91
CA THR A 192 -3.24 15.17 2.64
C THR A 192 -2.94 14.58 4.01
N VAL A 193 -3.98 14.38 4.79
CA VAL A 193 -3.97 13.60 6.03
C VAL A 193 -4.89 12.39 5.86
N GLN A 194 -4.59 11.31 6.55
CA GLN A 194 -5.48 10.14 6.60
C GLN A 194 -6.83 10.52 7.20
N SER A 195 -7.92 10.25 6.48
CA SER A 195 -9.27 10.41 7.01
C SER A 195 -9.55 9.41 8.13
N ARG A 196 -10.32 9.83 9.13
CA ARG A 196 -10.84 8.95 10.19
C ARG A 196 -12.06 8.15 9.74
N GLN A 197 -12.61 8.46 8.57
CA GLN A 197 -13.80 7.79 8.05
C GLN A 197 -13.46 6.42 7.49
N PRO A 198 -14.33 5.41 7.67
CA PRO A 198 -14.26 4.20 6.87
C PRO A 198 -14.53 4.55 5.41
N TYR A 199 -13.83 3.90 4.50
CA TYR A 199 -14.01 4.08 3.06
C TYR A 199 -14.65 2.84 2.44
N TYR A 200 -14.04 1.68 2.60
CA TYR A 200 -14.63 0.41 2.17
C TYR A 200 -15.46 -0.21 3.28
N VAL A 201 -16.73 -0.42 2.97
CA VAL A 201 -17.70 -1.01 3.91
C VAL A 201 -18.11 -2.39 3.42
N HIS A 202 -18.07 -3.35 4.32
CA HIS A 202 -18.50 -4.71 4.06
C HIS A 202 -19.97 -4.89 4.45
N SER A 203 -20.72 -5.60 3.64
CA SER A 203 -22.12 -5.94 3.91
C SER A 203 -22.42 -7.39 3.55
N LEU A 204 -23.47 -7.93 4.14
CA LEU A 204 -24.00 -9.23 3.74
C LEU A 204 -24.75 -9.08 2.41
N PRO A 205 -24.65 -10.05 1.48
CA PRO A 205 -25.56 -10.11 0.35
C PRO A 205 -27.00 -10.33 0.83
N GLU A 206 -27.95 -9.87 0.03
CA GLU A 206 -29.37 -10.10 0.30
C GLU A 206 -29.74 -11.59 0.19
N GLY A 207 -30.69 -12.03 0.98
CA GLY A 207 -31.27 -13.38 0.96
C GLY A 207 -31.07 -14.16 2.24
N THR A 208 -31.77 -15.28 2.33
CA THR A 208 -31.66 -16.23 3.45
C THR A 208 -30.43 -17.10 3.28
N ARG A 209 -29.72 -17.33 4.37
CA ARG A 209 -28.46 -18.05 4.40
C ARG A 209 -28.41 -19.03 5.57
N VAL A 210 -27.78 -20.18 5.36
CA VAL A 210 -27.32 -21.06 6.42
C VAL A 210 -25.98 -20.53 6.91
N PRO A 211 -25.79 -20.24 8.22
CA PRO A 211 -24.55 -19.61 8.74
C PRO A 211 -23.28 -20.39 8.46
N THR A 212 -23.36 -21.69 8.27
CA THR A 212 -22.20 -22.55 7.94
C THR A 212 -21.79 -22.53 6.47
N ASP A 213 -22.62 -21.97 5.59
CA ASP A 213 -22.27 -21.91 4.16
C ASP A 213 -21.21 -20.83 3.90
N PRO A 214 -20.22 -21.11 3.04
CA PRO A 214 -19.26 -20.10 2.62
C PRO A 214 -19.96 -18.87 2.05
N LEU A 215 -19.56 -17.67 2.52
CA LEU A 215 -20.16 -16.43 2.10
C LEU A 215 -19.11 -15.41 1.69
N ARG A 216 -19.26 -14.84 0.50
CA ARG A 216 -18.49 -13.66 0.09
C ARG A 216 -19.24 -12.40 0.51
N LEU A 217 -18.60 -11.60 1.36
CA LEU A 217 -19.11 -10.27 1.71
C LEU A 217 -19.13 -9.37 0.47
N ARG A 218 -20.12 -8.49 0.39
CA ARG A 218 -20.11 -7.37 -0.54
C ARG A 218 -19.21 -6.27 0.01
N ILE A 219 -18.44 -5.63 -0.85
CA ILE A 219 -17.60 -4.48 -0.54
C ILE A 219 -18.07 -3.31 -1.39
N ALA A 220 -18.24 -2.17 -0.79
CA ALA A 220 -18.57 -0.92 -1.49
C ALA A 220 -17.77 0.23 -0.91
N ALA A 221 -17.34 1.15 -1.77
CA ALA A 221 -16.85 2.45 -1.33
C ALA A 221 -18.06 3.28 -0.87
N THR A 222 -18.00 3.81 0.34
CA THR A 222 -19.06 4.63 0.93
C THR A 222 -18.44 5.89 1.51
N VAL A 223 -18.96 7.05 1.11
CA VAL A 223 -18.46 8.36 1.55
C VAL A 223 -19.62 9.23 1.97
N ASP A 224 -19.52 9.78 3.18
CA ASP A 224 -20.32 10.92 3.62
C ASP A 224 -19.49 12.19 3.48
N ALA A 225 -19.68 12.92 2.38
CA ALA A 225 -18.88 14.10 2.05
C ALA A 225 -18.95 15.20 3.11
N ASP A 226 -20.04 15.29 3.86
CA ASP A 226 -20.24 16.31 4.90
C ASP A 226 -19.44 16.01 6.18
N GLN A 227 -19.02 14.76 6.36
CA GLN A 227 -18.23 14.30 7.50
C GLN A 227 -16.72 14.24 7.21
N LEU A 228 -16.30 14.50 5.97
CA LEU A 228 -14.88 14.44 5.61
C LEU A 228 -14.10 15.65 6.12
N GLU A 229 -12.93 15.38 6.67
CA GLU A 229 -11.97 16.43 7.01
C GLU A 229 -11.53 17.16 5.73
N ALA A 230 -11.41 18.50 5.80
CA ALA A 230 -11.19 19.37 4.63
C ALA A 230 -9.93 19.03 3.82
N ASN A 231 -8.91 18.45 4.47
CA ASN A 231 -7.62 18.10 3.87
C ASN A 231 -7.35 16.58 3.86
N SER A 232 -8.41 15.76 3.97
CA SER A 232 -8.27 14.31 4.00
C SER A 232 -7.97 13.71 2.62
N ASP A 233 -7.37 12.54 2.65
CA ASP A 233 -7.08 11.71 1.48
C ASP A 233 -8.36 11.30 0.74
N ILE A 234 -9.41 10.88 1.46
CA ILE A 234 -10.71 10.53 0.86
C ILE A 234 -11.30 11.74 0.13
N ARG A 235 -11.31 12.93 0.77
CA ARG A 235 -11.86 14.13 0.14
C ARG A 235 -11.11 14.50 -1.13
N ALA A 236 -9.78 14.48 -1.08
CA ALA A 236 -8.93 14.79 -2.22
C ALA A 236 -9.28 13.93 -3.45
N ILE A 237 -9.42 12.60 -3.24
CA ILE A 237 -9.67 11.65 -4.33
C ILE A 237 -11.12 11.71 -4.80
N VAL A 238 -12.08 11.68 -3.87
CA VAL A 238 -13.49 11.44 -4.22
C VAL A 238 -14.25 12.71 -4.53
N CYS A 239 -13.96 13.81 -3.81
CA CYS A 239 -14.69 15.06 -3.96
C CYS A 239 -13.97 16.05 -4.87
N ASP A 240 -12.65 16.17 -4.71
CA ASP A 240 -11.87 17.22 -5.37
C ASP A 240 -11.18 16.74 -6.66
N GLY A 241 -11.08 15.42 -6.88
CA GLY A 241 -10.46 14.84 -8.08
C GLY A 241 -8.97 15.17 -8.22
N VAL A 242 -8.26 15.33 -7.08
CA VAL A 242 -6.83 15.67 -7.06
C VAL A 242 -5.99 14.52 -6.54
N VAL A 243 -4.72 14.46 -6.94
CA VAL A 243 -3.78 13.46 -6.47
C VAL A 243 -3.50 13.68 -4.99
N SER A 244 -3.78 12.68 -4.17
CA SER A 244 -3.54 12.68 -2.73
C SER A 244 -2.17 12.11 -2.41
N VAL A 245 -1.36 12.82 -1.64
CA VAL A 245 -0.11 12.30 -1.06
C VAL A 245 -0.17 12.48 0.45
N THR A 246 -0.32 11.38 1.15
CA THR A 246 -0.36 11.32 2.62
C THR A 246 0.97 10.83 3.16
N PRO A 247 1.76 11.67 3.85
CA PRO A 247 2.91 11.21 4.61
C PRO A 247 2.42 10.37 5.80
N LEU A 248 2.85 9.11 5.88
CA LEU A 248 2.49 8.19 6.94
C LEU A 248 3.67 8.02 7.91
N SER A 249 3.36 7.88 9.20
CA SER A 249 4.32 7.52 10.24
C SER A 249 4.01 6.15 10.83
N TRP A 250 4.94 5.62 11.62
CA TRP A 250 4.71 4.40 12.40
C TRP A 250 3.73 4.60 13.57
N SER A 251 3.55 5.85 14.03
CA SER A 251 2.75 6.12 15.21
C SER A 251 1.26 6.03 14.90
N MET A 252 0.60 5.07 15.54
CA MET A 252 -0.87 4.96 15.61
C MET A 252 -1.41 5.53 16.92
N THR A 253 -0.58 6.21 17.73
CA THR A 253 -0.98 6.79 19.01
C THR A 253 -1.94 7.93 18.77
N ALA A 254 -3.12 7.87 19.39
CA ALA A 254 -4.07 8.97 19.36
C ALA A 254 -3.53 10.18 20.15
N HIS A 255 -3.72 11.37 19.60
CA HIS A 255 -3.42 12.63 20.32
C HIS A 255 -4.55 12.92 21.31
N THR A 256 -4.46 12.33 22.49
CA THR A 256 -5.44 12.43 23.57
C THR A 256 -4.76 12.35 24.92
N ASP A 257 -5.43 12.88 25.95
CA ASP A 257 -5.06 12.79 27.34
C ASP A 257 -5.70 11.60 28.07
N TRP A 258 -6.28 10.61 27.32
CA TRP A 258 -6.88 9.43 27.91
C TRP A 258 -5.88 8.68 28.79
N GLN A 259 -6.33 8.39 30.02
CA GLN A 259 -5.56 7.65 31.01
C GLN A 259 -6.39 6.47 31.53
N PRO A 260 -5.77 5.31 31.82
CA PRO A 260 -6.45 4.23 32.51
C PRO A 260 -6.83 4.70 33.93
N ARG A 261 -8.07 4.41 34.36
CA ARG A 261 -8.54 4.76 35.68
C ARG A 261 -8.30 3.62 36.63
N ALA A 262 -7.60 3.89 37.75
CA ALA A 262 -7.23 2.88 38.75
C ALA A 262 -8.47 2.18 39.35
N GLU A 263 -9.60 2.87 39.43
CA GLU A 263 -10.87 2.30 39.94
C GLU A 263 -11.39 1.08 39.16
N TYR A 264 -11.03 0.97 37.85
CA TYR A 264 -11.39 -0.19 37.00
C TYR A 264 -10.31 -1.28 36.97
N LEU A 265 -9.17 -1.05 37.64
CA LEU A 265 -8.08 -2.02 37.72
C LEU A 265 -8.11 -2.79 39.06
N ASP A 266 -9.00 -2.38 39.98
CA ASP A 266 -9.16 -3.00 41.30
C ASP A 266 -10.31 -4.03 41.22
N ASP A 267 -9.96 -5.29 40.99
CA ASP A 267 -10.90 -6.43 40.90
C ASP A 267 -11.44 -6.89 42.26
N GLY A 268 -11.33 -6.04 43.31
CA GLY A 268 -11.87 -6.30 44.64
C GLY A 268 -11.10 -7.38 45.43
N ALA A 269 -9.94 -7.80 44.94
CA ALA A 269 -9.09 -8.69 45.72
C ALA A 269 -8.57 -7.95 46.97
N PRO A 270 -8.72 -8.50 48.19
CA PRO A 270 -8.24 -7.85 49.39
C PRO A 270 -6.71 -7.71 49.31
N ARG A 271 -6.24 -6.44 49.33
CA ARG A 271 -4.81 -6.18 49.46
C ARG A 271 -4.31 -6.83 50.74
N SER A 272 -3.45 -7.85 50.60
CA SER A 272 -2.82 -8.45 51.78
C SER A 272 -1.98 -7.36 52.44
N THR A 273 -2.43 -6.86 53.58
CA THR A 273 -1.63 -6.03 54.45
C THR A 273 -0.45 -6.87 54.93
N ARG A 274 0.75 -6.58 54.42
CA ARG A 274 2.02 -6.95 55.06
C ARG A 274 2.47 -5.80 55.95
#